data_06a0b03c59447ebefdeb52790373c1f4
#
_entry.id   06a0b03c59447ebefdeb52790373c1f4
#
_cell.length_a   1.000
_cell.length_b   1.000
_cell.length_c   1.000
_cell.angle_alpha   90.00
_cell.angle_beta   90.00
_cell.angle_gamma   90.00
#
_symmetry.space_group_name_H-M   'P 1'
#
loop_
_entity.id
_entity.type
_entity.pdbx_description
1 polymer ?
#
loop_
_entity_poly.entity_id
_entity_poly.type
_entity_poly.pdbx_seq_one_letter_code
_entity_poly.pdbx_strand_id
1 'polypeptide(L)'
;MRHFARINGADADLWGAVGLLHDLDFERYPDMPTADPDVAALSHMLVTEGPISAQLPGHPFYGVAHLREHGWSAEVRRAILAHADYSGVHPESPMEKTLIAVDELSSFVIAVALVRASKSIFDVDVAAVKKKLKDKAFARAVNREDIVRGAAGLDISLDDMIQHVVTALRGDAERLGLQGVSPGA
;
A
#
# COMPACT_ATOMS: atom_id res chain seq x y z
N MET A 1 6.94 2.77 0.34
CA MET A 1 7.80 1.64 -0.11
C MET A 1 9.28 2.01 -0.15
N ARG A 2 9.79 2.89 -1.03
CA ARG A 2 11.24 3.24 -1.17
C ARG A 2 11.94 3.62 0.15
N HIS A 3 11.27 4.36 1.01
CA HIS A 3 11.80 4.76 2.32
C HIS A 3 12.09 3.55 3.20
N PHE A 4 11.14 2.63 3.30
CA PHE A 4 11.29 1.39 4.07
C PHE A 4 12.32 0.44 3.46
N ALA A 5 12.42 0.38 2.13
CA ALA A 5 13.48 -0.40 1.48
C ALA A 5 14.87 0.05 1.93
N ARG A 6 15.13 1.37 1.98
CA ARG A 6 16.41 1.92 2.45
C ARG A 6 16.71 1.56 3.92
N ILE A 7 15.69 1.59 4.78
CA ILE A 7 15.83 1.19 6.20
C ILE A 7 16.20 -0.29 6.32
N ASN A 8 15.64 -1.13 5.43
CA ASN A 8 15.88 -2.58 5.43
C ASN A 8 17.13 -2.98 4.63
N GLY A 9 17.88 -2.03 4.05
CA GLY A 9 19.02 -2.35 3.18
C GLY A 9 18.62 -3.09 1.89
N ALA A 10 17.36 -2.91 1.45
CA ALA A 10 16.78 -3.57 0.28
C ALA A 10 16.77 -2.65 -0.95
N ASP A 11 16.46 -3.20 -2.12
CA ASP A 11 16.34 -2.48 -3.37
C ASP A 11 15.15 -1.50 -3.34
N ALA A 12 15.46 -0.20 -3.27
CA ALA A 12 14.45 0.85 -3.20
C ALA A 12 13.66 1.02 -4.50
N ASP A 13 14.25 0.67 -5.65
CA ASP A 13 13.56 0.77 -6.94
C ASP A 13 12.58 -0.38 -7.11
N LEU A 14 12.97 -1.59 -6.74
CA LEU A 14 12.07 -2.74 -6.72
C LEU A 14 10.86 -2.51 -5.78
N TRP A 15 11.12 -2.09 -4.54
CA TRP A 15 10.03 -1.82 -3.59
C TRP A 15 9.15 -0.65 -4.05
N GLY A 16 9.77 0.37 -4.67
CA GLY A 16 9.05 1.48 -5.27
C GLY A 16 8.13 1.04 -6.40
N ALA A 17 8.59 0.12 -7.26
CA ALA A 17 7.80 -0.46 -8.34
C ALA A 17 6.60 -1.25 -7.78
N VAL A 18 6.82 -2.09 -6.77
CA VAL A 18 5.73 -2.83 -6.10
C VAL A 18 4.68 -1.86 -5.56
N GLY A 19 5.08 -0.79 -4.85
CA GLY A 19 4.15 0.20 -4.33
C GLY A 19 3.42 1.03 -5.41
N LEU A 20 3.98 1.14 -6.61
CA LEU A 20 3.32 1.81 -7.74
C LEU A 20 2.32 0.89 -8.46
N LEU A 21 2.62 -0.40 -8.51
CA LEU A 21 1.93 -1.37 -9.36
C LEU A 21 0.89 -2.21 -8.62
N HIS A 22 0.80 -2.12 -7.27
CA HIS A 22 -0.09 -3.01 -6.51
C HIS A 22 -1.57 -2.85 -6.89
N ASP A 23 -1.99 -1.64 -7.23
CA ASP A 23 -3.35 -1.29 -7.64
C ASP A 23 -3.50 -1.08 -9.16
N LEU A 24 -2.57 -1.63 -9.98
CA LEU A 24 -2.52 -1.42 -11.42
C LEU A 24 -3.85 -1.69 -12.13
N ASP A 25 -4.63 -2.62 -11.65
CA ASP A 25 -5.89 -3.08 -12.24
C ASP A 25 -7.14 -2.53 -11.55
N PHE A 26 -7.00 -1.90 -10.37
CA PHE A 26 -8.12 -1.55 -9.48
C PHE A 26 -9.16 -0.64 -10.16
N GLU A 27 -8.74 0.36 -10.94
CA GLU A 27 -9.67 1.26 -11.63
C GLU A 27 -10.56 0.52 -12.64
N ARG A 28 -10.02 -0.50 -13.30
CA ARG A 28 -10.71 -1.25 -14.34
C ARG A 28 -11.43 -2.50 -13.84
N TYR A 29 -10.91 -3.12 -12.78
CA TYR A 29 -11.38 -4.38 -12.23
C TYR A 29 -11.51 -4.29 -10.69
N PRO A 30 -12.41 -3.41 -10.17
CA PRO A 30 -12.48 -3.12 -8.74
C PRO A 30 -13.14 -4.24 -7.91
N ASP A 31 -13.61 -5.29 -8.56
CA ASP A 31 -14.25 -6.41 -7.86
C ASP A 31 -13.24 -7.12 -6.96
N MET A 32 -13.64 -7.39 -5.72
CA MET A 32 -12.85 -8.12 -4.74
C MET A 32 -13.55 -9.45 -4.47
N PRO A 33 -12.98 -10.59 -4.85
CA PRO A 33 -13.59 -11.89 -4.59
C PRO A 33 -13.62 -12.20 -3.11
N THR A 34 -14.50 -13.12 -2.72
CA THR A 34 -14.45 -13.69 -1.38
C THR A 34 -13.30 -14.69 -1.31
N ALA A 35 -12.59 -14.70 -0.18
CA ALA A 35 -11.53 -15.66 0.07
C ALA A 35 -12.11 -17.09 0.07
N ASP A 36 -11.57 -17.94 -0.80
CA ASP A 36 -11.91 -19.35 -0.90
C ASP A 36 -10.73 -20.18 -1.45
N PRO A 37 -10.78 -21.53 -1.42
CA PRO A 37 -9.69 -22.38 -1.92
C PRO A 37 -9.34 -22.18 -3.40
N ASP A 38 -10.33 -21.85 -4.25
CA ASP A 38 -10.12 -21.67 -5.69
C ASP A 38 -9.36 -20.36 -5.94
N VAL A 39 -9.67 -19.30 -5.20
CA VAL A 39 -8.94 -18.03 -5.23
C VAL A 39 -7.51 -18.22 -4.75
N ALA A 40 -7.27 -18.97 -3.68
CA ALA A 40 -5.93 -19.28 -3.20
C ALA A 40 -5.13 -20.12 -4.22
N ALA A 41 -5.78 -21.09 -4.88
CA ALA A 41 -5.15 -21.88 -5.93
C ALA A 41 -4.78 -21.00 -7.15
N LEU A 42 -5.64 -20.06 -7.53
CA LEU A 42 -5.36 -19.10 -8.59
C LEU A 42 -4.16 -18.22 -8.23
N SER A 43 -4.09 -17.71 -7.00
CA SER A 43 -2.93 -16.94 -6.51
C SER A 43 -1.63 -17.75 -6.65
N HIS A 44 -1.65 -19.01 -6.26
CA HIS A 44 -0.50 -19.89 -6.43
C HIS A 44 -0.08 -20.04 -7.91
N MET A 45 -1.04 -20.22 -8.83
CA MET A 45 -0.77 -20.28 -10.27
C MET A 45 -0.19 -18.96 -10.81
N LEU A 46 -0.63 -17.82 -10.30
CA LEU A 46 -0.12 -16.51 -10.72
C LEU A 46 1.32 -16.24 -10.24
N VAL A 47 1.71 -16.79 -9.11
CA VAL A 47 3.08 -16.70 -8.60
C VAL A 47 4.01 -17.67 -9.32
N THR A 48 3.53 -18.89 -9.60
CA THR A 48 4.29 -19.92 -10.33
C THR A 48 4.19 -19.73 -11.86
N GLU A 49 5.01 -20.47 -12.63
CA GLU A 49 5.01 -20.39 -14.11
C GLU A 49 4.01 -21.33 -14.77
N GLY A 50 3.11 -21.95 -14.01
CA GLY A 50 2.08 -22.85 -14.53
C GLY A 50 1.01 -22.15 -15.38
N PRO A 51 0.23 -22.90 -16.20
CA PRO A 51 -0.84 -22.31 -17.01
C PRO A 51 -1.96 -21.76 -16.15
N ILE A 52 -2.48 -20.58 -16.51
CA ILE A 52 -3.66 -19.99 -15.89
C ILE A 52 -4.88 -20.44 -16.70
N SER A 53 -5.68 -21.34 -16.14
CA SER A 53 -6.90 -21.87 -16.77
C SER A 53 -8.19 -21.31 -16.17
N ALA A 54 -8.08 -20.53 -15.10
CA ALA A 54 -9.22 -19.96 -14.39
C ALA A 54 -9.55 -18.53 -14.89
N GLN A 55 -10.82 -18.14 -14.77
CA GLN A 55 -11.23 -16.77 -14.98
C GLN A 55 -10.71 -15.91 -13.82
N LEU A 56 -10.16 -14.73 -14.15
CA LEU A 56 -9.68 -13.79 -13.13
C LEU A 56 -10.87 -13.10 -12.46
N PRO A 57 -10.94 -13.09 -11.10
CA PRO A 57 -12.14 -12.63 -10.40
C PRO A 57 -12.20 -11.12 -10.15
N GLY A 58 -11.13 -10.37 -10.46
CA GLY A 58 -11.04 -8.92 -10.20
C GLY A 58 -9.66 -8.51 -9.71
N HIS A 59 -9.60 -7.48 -8.86
CA HIS A 59 -8.37 -6.99 -8.23
C HIS A 59 -7.86 -7.98 -7.16
N PRO A 60 -6.54 -8.20 -7.00
CA PRO A 60 -5.42 -7.71 -7.83
C PRO A 60 -5.02 -8.68 -8.96
N PHE A 61 -5.88 -9.65 -9.27
CA PHE A 61 -5.55 -10.81 -10.12
C PHE A 61 -5.27 -10.41 -11.57
N TYR A 62 -6.00 -9.45 -12.13
CA TYR A 62 -5.74 -8.94 -13.48
C TYR A 62 -4.40 -8.21 -13.55
N GLY A 63 -4.07 -7.39 -12.56
CA GLY A 63 -2.78 -6.70 -12.47
C GLY A 63 -1.63 -7.70 -12.39
N VAL A 64 -1.75 -8.69 -11.52
CA VAL A 64 -0.71 -9.71 -11.34
C VAL A 64 -0.55 -10.60 -12.57
N ALA A 65 -1.64 -10.97 -13.25
CA ALA A 65 -1.57 -11.70 -14.51
C ALA A 65 -0.84 -10.88 -15.58
N HIS A 66 -1.17 -9.60 -15.71
CA HIS A 66 -0.50 -8.69 -16.63
C HIS A 66 0.99 -8.56 -16.32
N LEU A 67 1.36 -8.39 -15.05
CA LEU A 67 2.76 -8.33 -14.63
C LEU A 67 3.51 -9.63 -14.95
N ARG A 68 2.86 -10.78 -14.80
CA ARG A 68 3.43 -12.07 -15.16
C ARG A 68 3.72 -12.16 -16.66
N GLU A 69 2.77 -11.76 -17.51
CA GLU A 69 2.92 -11.73 -18.97
C GLU A 69 4.08 -10.82 -19.41
N HIS A 70 4.39 -9.78 -18.63
CA HIS A 70 5.48 -8.85 -18.87
C HIS A 70 6.79 -9.20 -18.16
N GLY A 71 6.91 -10.42 -17.64
CA GLY A 71 8.16 -10.97 -17.11
C GLY A 71 8.56 -10.44 -15.73
N TRP A 72 7.63 -9.84 -14.97
CA TRP A 72 7.90 -9.45 -13.60
C TRP A 72 8.13 -10.68 -12.71
N SER A 73 9.05 -10.57 -11.76
CA SER A 73 9.45 -11.69 -10.90
C SER A 73 8.30 -12.23 -10.05
N ALA A 74 8.41 -13.50 -9.65
CA ALA A 74 7.47 -14.11 -8.71
C ALA A 74 7.40 -13.36 -7.36
N GLU A 75 8.52 -12.78 -6.92
CA GLU A 75 8.60 -11.96 -5.70
C GLU A 75 7.67 -10.74 -5.78
N VAL A 76 7.69 -9.98 -6.90
CA VAL A 76 6.81 -8.83 -7.12
C VAL A 76 5.35 -9.26 -7.18
N ARG A 77 5.06 -10.30 -7.94
CA ARG A 77 3.70 -10.84 -8.10
C ARG A 77 3.13 -11.32 -6.76
N ARG A 78 3.95 -12.01 -5.96
CA ARG A 78 3.58 -12.48 -4.63
C ARG A 78 3.31 -11.31 -3.67
N ALA A 79 4.16 -10.29 -3.69
CA ALA A 79 3.98 -9.11 -2.84
C ALA A 79 2.66 -8.39 -3.14
N ILE A 80 2.30 -8.27 -4.42
CA ILE A 80 1.04 -7.66 -4.84
C ILE A 80 -0.16 -8.54 -4.43
N LEU A 81 -0.09 -9.87 -4.57
CA LEU A 81 -1.17 -10.74 -4.08
C LEU A 81 -1.31 -10.67 -2.55
N ALA A 82 -0.21 -10.61 -1.82
CA ALA A 82 -0.22 -10.61 -0.36
C ALA A 82 -0.88 -9.38 0.28
N HIS A 83 -1.05 -8.24 -0.46
CA HIS A 83 -1.74 -7.08 0.09
C HIS A 83 -3.26 -7.25 0.15
N ALA A 84 -3.82 -8.18 -0.61
CA ALA A 84 -5.23 -8.49 -0.64
C ALA A 84 -5.52 -9.75 0.22
N ASP A 85 -6.14 -9.57 1.37
CA ASP A 85 -6.43 -10.64 2.35
C ASP A 85 -7.13 -11.86 1.72
N TYR A 86 -8.03 -11.61 0.76
CA TYR A 86 -8.82 -12.64 0.08
C TYR A 86 -8.02 -13.44 -0.95
N SER A 87 -6.79 -13.04 -1.28
CA SER A 87 -5.93 -13.78 -2.20
C SER A 87 -5.44 -15.12 -1.64
N GLY A 88 -5.49 -15.31 -0.32
CA GLY A 88 -4.94 -16.47 0.36
C GLY A 88 -3.41 -16.49 0.44
N VAL A 89 -2.73 -15.41 0.03
CA VAL A 89 -1.27 -15.26 0.13
C VAL A 89 -0.93 -14.53 1.43
N HIS A 90 -0.41 -15.25 2.41
CA HIS A 90 0.02 -14.63 3.67
C HIS A 90 1.35 -13.87 3.50
N PRO A 91 1.49 -12.65 4.07
CA PRO A 91 2.73 -11.87 3.98
C PRO A 91 3.84 -12.50 4.80
N GLU A 92 4.98 -12.76 4.18
CA GLU A 92 6.15 -13.38 4.79
C GLU A 92 7.35 -12.42 4.77
N SER A 93 7.65 -11.85 3.60
CA SER A 93 8.83 -10.99 3.42
C SER A 93 8.63 -9.59 4.01
N PRO A 94 9.73 -8.88 4.35
CA PRO A 94 9.67 -7.48 4.77
C PRO A 94 8.99 -6.57 3.73
N MET A 95 9.14 -6.85 2.42
CA MET A 95 8.51 -6.08 1.35
C MET A 95 6.99 -6.22 1.38
N GLU A 96 6.48 -7.44 1.52
CA GLU A 96 5.04 -7.73 1.59
C GLU A 96 4.39 -7.08 2.81
N LYS A 97 5.00 -7.26 3.98
CA LYS A 97 4.55 -6.64 5.23
C LYS A 97 4.55 -5.12 5.15
N THR A 98 5.58 -4.55 4.51
CA THR A 98 5.66 -3.11 4.32
C THR A 98 4.58 -2.60 3.37
N LEU A 99 4.28 -3.29 2.27
CA LEU A 99 3.23 -2.89 1.35
C LEU A 99 1.89 -2.75 2.09
N ILE A 100 1.47 -3.79 2.80
CA ILE A 100 0.24 -3.79 3.62
C ILE A 100 0.24 -2.64 4.64
N ALA A 101 1.39 -2.41 5.29
CA ALA A 101 1.49 -1.42 6.35
C ALA A 101 1.40 0.02 5.84
N VAL A 102 1.93 0.32 4.64
CA VAL A 102 1.97 1.69 4.13
C VAL A 102 0.79 2.05 3.24
N ASP A 103 0.08 1.10 2.69
CA ASP A 103 -0.99 1.31 1.73
C ASP A 103 -2.07 2.27 2.28
N GLU A 104 -2.86 1.82 3.21
CA GLU A 104 -3.93 2.63 3.82
C GLU A 104 -3.39 3.85 4.58
N LEU A 105 -2.25 3.72 5.26
CA LEU A 105 -1.69 4.80 6.04
C LEU A 105 -1.17 5.95 5.17
N SER A 106 -0.61 5.65 4.00
CA SER A 106 -0.11 6.69 3.09
C SER A 106 -1.24 7.59 2.60
N SER A 107 -2.32 6.98 2.13
CA SER A 107 -3.54 7.67 1.69
C SER A 107 -4.17 8.48 2.83
N PHE A 108 -4.21 7.93 4.04
CA PHE A 108 -4.71 8.62 5.22
C PHE A 108 -3.88 9.85 5.59
N VAL A 109 -2.56 9.75 5.61
CA VAL A 109 -1.64 10.86 5.93
C VAL A 109 -1.74 11.97 4.89
N ILE A 110 -1.84 11.63 3.60
CA ILE A 110 -2.09 12.59 2.52
C ILE A 110 -3.42 13.32 2.76
N ALA A 111 -4.49 12.61 3.09
CA ALA A 111 -5.77 13.22 3.40
C ALA A 111 -5.67 14.18 4.60
N VAL A 112 -4.90 13.83 5.64
CA VAL A 112 -4.65 14.72 6.79
C VAL A 112 -3.93 16.00 6.36
N ALA A 113 -2.97 15.94 5.45
CA ALA A 113 -2.29 17.11 4.93
C ALA A 113 -3.25 18.02 4.13
N LEU A 114 -4.05 17.44 3.23
CA LEU A 114 -4.92 18.17 2.30
C LEU A 114 -6.08 18.92 3.00
N VAL A 115 -6.54 18.47 4.17
CA VAL A 115 -7.59 19.19 4.92
C VAL A 115 -7.05 20.29 5.82
N ARG A 116 -5.74 20.48 5.91
CA ARG A 116 -5.14 21.62 6.59
C ARG A 116 -5.25 22.90 5.76
N ALA A 117 -5.29 24.06 6.38
CA ALA A 117 -5.31 25.33 5.67
C ALA A 117 -4.09 25.49 4.74
N SER A 118 -2.92 25.04 5.19
CA SER A 118 -1.66 25.06 4.42
C SER A 118 -1.61 24.03 3.29
N LYS A 119 -2.41 22.97 3.35
CA LYS A 119 -2.32 21.76 2.50
C LYS A 119 -0.91 21.17 2.42
N SER A 120 -0.13 21.35 3.48
CA SER A 120 1.29 20.96 3.53
C SER A 120 1.51 19.73 4.40
N ILE A 121 2.31 18.78 3.88
CA ILE A 121 2.78 17.62 4.62
C ILE A 121 3.76 18.02 5.73
N PHE A 122 4.42 19.18 5.61
CA PHE A 122 5.36 19.66 6.60
C PHE A 122 4.69 20.08 7.92
N ASP A 123 3.38 20.36 7.88
CA ASP A 123 2.56 20.68 9.07
C ASP A 123 1.87 19.44 9.67
N VAL A 124 2.12 18.25 9.13
CA VAL A 124 1.55 16.99 9.65
C VAL A 124 2.57 16.32 10.55
N ASP A 125 2.17 16.07 11.79
CA ASP A 125 2.91 15.29 12.78
C ASP A 125 2.12 14.05 13.23
N VAL A 126 2.75 13.20 14.02
CA VAL A 126 2.15 11.97 14.56
C VAL A 126 0.87 12.27 15.34
N ALA A 127 0.86 13.34 16.14
CA ALA A 127 -0.30 13.70 16.95
C ALA A 127 -1.51 14.10 16.10
N ALA A 128 -1.28 14.83 15.01
CA ALA A 128 -2.32 15.22 14.06
C ALA A 128 -2.93 14.00 13.34
N VAL A 129 -2.11 13.04 12.90
CA VAL A 129 -2.57 11.80 12.29
C VAL A 129 -3.39 10.99 13.29
N LYS A 130 -2.88 10.77 14.51
CA LYS A 130 -3.59 10.03 15.57
C LYS A 130 -4.91 10.68 15.97
N LYS A 131 -4.97 12.02 15.99
CA LYS A 131 -6.23 12.75 16.22
C LYS A 131 -7.25 12.44 15.13
N LYS A 132 -6.82 12.43 13.87
CA LYS A 132 -7.70 12.12 12.73
C LYS A 132 -8.08 10.64 12.65
N LEU A 133 -7.24 9.72 13.08
CA LEU A 133 -7.59 8.28 13.17
C LEU A 133 -8.77 8.03 14.12
N LYS A 134 -8.96 8.87 15.16
CA LYS A 134 -10.11 8.79 16.06
C LYS A 134 -11.41 9.36 15.45
N ASP A 135 -11.30 10.19 14.42
CA ASP A 135 -12.44 10.79 13.74
C ASP A 135 -12.99 9.81 12.67
N LYS A 136 -14.03 9.05 13.03
CA LYS A 136 -14.63 8.03 12.14
C LYS A 136 -15.28 8.62 10.88
N ALA A 137 -15.62 9.91 10.89
CA ALA A 137 -16.21 10.56 9.71
C ALA A 137 -15.15 11.01 8.69
N PHE A 138 -13.91 11.18 9.14
CA PHE A 138 -12.80 11.57 8.27
C PHE A 138 -12.27 10.36 7.50
N ALA A 139 -12.05 10.51 6.20
CA ALA A 139 -11.51 9.47 5.30
C ALA A 139 -12.14 8.07 5.57
N ARG A 140 -13.46 7.98 5.47
CA ARG A 140 -14.24 6.78 5.86
C ARG A 140 -13.90 5.52 5.08
N ALA A 141 -13.39 5.68 3.84
CA ALA A 141 -12.99 4.56 3.01
C ALA A 141 -11.71 3.86 3.51
N VAL A 142 -10.88 4.56 4.30
CA VAL A 142 -9.63 4.01 4.84
C VAL A 142 -9.93 3.04 6.00
N ASN A 143 -9.40 1.83 5.91
CA ASN A 143 -9.52 0.81 6.96
C ASN A 143 -8.48 1.06 8.07
N ARG A 144 -8.95 1.49 9.24
CA ARG A 144 -8.08 1.79 10.39
C ARG A 144 -7.50 0.55 11.07
N GLU A 145 -8.19 -0.56 10.98
CA GLU A 145 -7.71 -1.84 11.53
C GLU A 145 -6.50 -2.31 10.73
N ASP A 146 -6.49 -2.11 9.42
CA ASP A 146 -5.37 -2.44 8.56
C ASP A 146 -4.14 -1.57 8.87
N ILE A 147 -4.33 -0.29 9.17
CA ILE A 147 -3.25 0.59 9.63
C ILE A 147 -2.60 0.05 10.92
N VAL A 148 -3.40 -0.34 11.90
CA VAL A 148 -2.89 -0.87 13.18
C VAL A 148 -2.23 -2.24 12.98
N ARG A 149 -2.86 -3.11 12.20
CA ARG A 149 -2.35 -4.44 11.85
C ARG A 149 -1.04 -4.35 11.07
N GLY A 150 -0.93 -3.38 10.16
CA GLY A 150 0.29 -3.14 9.39
C GLY A 150 1.49 -2.77 10.26
N ALA A 151 1.31 -1.87 11.23
CA ALA A 151 2.39 -1.52 12.18
C ALA A 151 2.82 -2.73 13.01
N ALA A 152 1.85 -3.52 13.52
CA ALA A 152 2.12 -4.74 14.26
C ALA A 152 2.85 -5.80 13.40
N GLY A 153 2.50 -5.92 12.12
CA GLY A 153 3.15 -6.84 11.18
C GLY A 153 4.61 -6.51 10.90
N LEU A 154 5.00 -5.25 11.08
CA LEU A 154 6.40 -4.78 10.99
C LEU A 154 7.13 -4.77 12.33
N ASP A 155 6.47 -5.16 13.43
CA ASP A 155 7.01 -5.11 14.79
C ASP A 155 7.51 -3.71 15.22
N ILE A 156 6.78 -2.67 14.80
CA ILE A 156 7.04 -1.28 15.18
C ILE A 156 5.80 -0.63 15.79
N SER A 157 6.01 0.43 16.56
CA SER A 157 4.87 1.19 17.10
C SER A 157 4.11 1.92 16.00
N LEU A 158 2.80 2.15 16.21
CA LEU A 158 1.99 2.97 15.30
C LEU A 158 2.57 4.38 15.15
N ASP A 159 3.16 4.93 16.20
CA ASP A 159 3.75 6.26 16.21
C ASP A 159 4.99 6.30 15.30
N ASP A 160 5.86 5.29 15.38
CA ASP A 160 7.03 5.16 14.50
C ASP A 160 6.61 4.93 13.05
N MET A 161 5.60 4.09 12.83
CA MET A 161 5.04 3.84 11.50
C MET A 161 4.53 5.14 10.86
N ILE A 162 3.74 5.93 11.59
CA ILE A 162 3.25 7.23 11.12
C ILE A 162 4.43 8.17 10.84
N GLN A 163 5.44 8.22 11.73
CA GLN A 163 6.62 9.06 11.56
C GLN A 163 7.39 8.69 10.29
N HIS A 164 7.56 7.41 10.01
CA HIS A 164 8.22 6.92 8.79
C HIS A 164 7.45 7.33 7.52
N VAL A 165 6.13 7.17 7.52
CA VAL A 165 5.28 7.54 6.38
C VAL A 165 5.31 9.06 6.16
N VAL A 166 5.18 9.87 7.21
CA VAL A 166 5.29 11.34 7.12
C VAL A 166 6.66 11.73 6.57
N THR A 167 7.74 11.11 7.04
CA THR A 167 9.10 11.38 6.57
C THR A 167 9.25 11.03 5.09
N ALA A 168 8.72 9.89 4.67
CA ALA A 168 8.74 9.47 3.26
C ALA A 168 7.99 10.45 2.35
N LEU A 169 6.78 10.88 2.75
CA LEU A 169 5.96 11.83 2.00
C LEU A 169 6.60 13.23 1.93
N ARG A 170 7.28 13.67 3.00
CA ARG A 170 8.04 14.93 2.99
C ARG A 170 9.19 14.90 1.99
N GLY A 171 9.86 13.76 1.84
CA GLY A 171 10.94 13.58 0.87
C GLY A 171 10.52 13.72 -0.59
N ASP A 172 9.23 13.45 -0.89
CA ASP A 172 8.64 13.54 -2.23
C ASP A 172 7.54 14.62 -2.34
N ALA A 173 7.49 15.56 -1.38
CA ALA A 173 6.40 16.53 -1.25
C ALA A 173 6.16 17.36 -2.50
N GLU A 174 7.22 17.75 -3.22
CA GLU A 174 7.12 18.50 -4.48
C GLU A 174 6.40 17.69 -5.57
N ARG A 175 6.85 16.47 -5.79
CA ARG A 175 6.26 15.57 -6.81
C ARG A 175 4.81 15.21 -6.51
N LEU A 176 4.46 15.16 -5.24
CA LEU A 176 3.13 14.82 -4.75
C LEU A 176 2.20 16.05 -4.63
N GLY A 177 2.69 17.26 -4.85
CA GLY A 177 1.92 18.48 -4.66
C GLY A 177 1.55 18.73 -3.20
N LEU A 178 2.37 18.27 -2.26
CA LEU A 178 2.14 18.34 -0.81
C LEU A 178 3.02 19.38 -0.09
N GLN A 179 3.69 20.26 -0.84
CA GLN A 179 4.49 21.35 -0.26
C GLN A 179 3.62 22.39 0.46
N GLY A 180 2.35 22.48 0.06
CA GLY A 180 1.40 23.44 0.59
C GLY A 180 1.12 24.60 -0.36
N VAL A 181 0.18 25.47 0.06
CA VAL A 181 -0.15 26.71 -0.65
C VAL A 181 0.55 27.88 0.03
N SER A 182 1.14 28.79 -0.74
CA SER A 182 1.68 30.03 -0.17
C SER A 182 0.57 30.83 0.47
N PRO A 183 0.78 31.37 1.69
CA PRO A 183 -0.19 32.27 2.28
C PRO A 183 -0.30 33.51 1.39
N GLY A 184 -1.41 33.67 0.67
CA GLY A 184 -1.70 34.88 -0.10
C GLY A 184 -1.70 34.74 -1.63
N ALA A 185 -1.93 33.53 -2.17
CA ALA A 185 -2.27 33.37 -3.57
C ALA A 185 -3.80 33.37 -3.77
#